data_859b585e608f8bf8f1ffbdb8a4a6ec0f
#
_entry.id   859b585e608f8bf8f1ffbdb8a4a6ec0f
#
_cell.length_a   1.000
_cell.length_b   1.000
_cell.length_c   1.000
_cell.angle_alpha   90.00
_cell.angle_beta   90.00
_cell.angle_gamma   90.00
#
_symmetry.space_group_name_H-M   'P 1'
#
loop_
_entity.id
_entity.type
_entity.pdbx_description
1 polymer ?
#
loop_
_entity_poly.entity_id
_entity_poly.type
_entity_poly.pdbx_seq_one_letter_code
_entity_poly.pdbx_strand_id
1 'polypeptide(L)'
;MDIALREAELAAAGGDVPVGAVAALGDEIIARGRNMREALDDPTAHAEILVIRESAMKLGRWRLHDLTLYVTIEPCAMCAGAIVLARIPRIVFGAKDPKAGGCGSVFQVVQEPALNHRVEIVSGIKEESCRRVLQEFFENRRNGQIPPYPPLIKGGFKH
;
A
#
# COMPACT_ATOMS: atom_id res chain seq x y z
N MET A 1 8.42 -8.62 3.31
CA MET A 1 7.62 -8.71 2.06
C MET A 1 6.59 -9.84 2.07
N ASP A 2 6.88 -11.02 2.60
CA ASP A 2 5.92 -12.15 2.61
C ASP A 2 4.60 -11.81 3.31
N ILE A 3 4.65 -11.07 4.42
CA ILE A 3 3.45 -10.63 5.13
C ILE A 3 2.66 -9.63 4.28
N ALA A 4 3.34 -8.71 3.58
CA ALA A 4 2.68 -7.79 2.66
C ALA A 4 2.00 -8.53 1.49
N LEU A 5 2.63 -9.59 0.96
CA LEU A 5 2.03 -10.45 -0.06
C LEU A 5 0.76 -11.16 0.45
N ARG A 6 0.77 -11.67 1.67
CA ARG A 6 -0.44 -12.26 2.28
C ARG A 6 -1.58 -11.26 2.42
N GLU A 7 -1.27 -10.02 2.80
CA GLU A 7 -2.28 -8.96 2.84
C GLU A 7 -2.81 -8.63 1.43
N ALA A 8 -1.96 -8.65 0.40
CA ALA A 8 -2.40 -8.49 -0.98
C ALA A 8 -3.34 -9.63 -1.43
N GLU A 9 -3.03 -10.86 -1.10
CA GLU A 9 -3.90 -12.02 -1.37
C GLU A 9 -5.26 -11.91 -0.67
N LEU A 10 -5.28 -11.41 0.56
CA LEU A 10 -6.53 -11.15 1.30
C LEU A 10 -7.35 -10.01 0.66
N ALA A 11 -6.71 -8.98 0.11
CA ALA A 11 -7.39 -7.95 -0.67
C ALA A 11 -8.05 -8.56 -1.91
N ALA A 12 -7.32 -9.39 -2.68
CA ALA A 12 -7.85 -10.09 -3.85
C ALA A 12 -9.05 -10.97 -3.50
N ALA A 13 -8.97 -11.73 -2.40
CA ALA A 13 -10.08 -12.56 -1.92
C ALA A 13 -11.32 -11.75 -1.54
N GLY A 14 -11.14 -10.50 -1.08
CA GLY A 14 -12.21 -9.54 -0.80
C GLY A 14 -12.72 -8.77 -2.02
N GLY A 15 -12.14 -8.98 -3.21
CA GLY A 15 -12.53 -8.27 -4.44
C GLY A 15 -11.83 -6.92 -4.65
N ASP A 16 -10.94 -6.55 -3.77
CA ASP A 16 -10.09 -5.35 -3.90
C ASP A 16 -8.81 -5.63 -4.67
N VAL A 17 -8.24 -4.60 -5.29
CA VAL A 17 -6.94 -4.71 -5.99
C VAL A 17 -5.88 -5.19 -5.00
N PRO A 18 -5.11 -6.25 -5.33
CA PRO A 18 -4.21 -6.92 -4.40
C PRO A 18 -2.94 -6.12 -4.11
N VAL A 19 -3.05 -5.20 -3.19
CA VAL A 19 -1.93 -4.46 -2.63
C VAL A 19 -1.91 -4.69 -1.12
N GLY A 20 -0.76 -5.06 -0.61
CA GLY A 20 -0.51 -5.23 0.82
C GLY A 20 0.66 -4.39 1.29
N ALA A 21 0.59 -3.93 2.53
CA ALA A 21 1.63 -3.13 3.16
C ALA A 21 1.90 -3.57 4.60
N VAL A 22 3.13 -3.36 5.05
CA VAL A 22 3.59 -3.63 6.41
C VAL A 22 4.51 -2.51 6.85
N ALA A 23 4.30 -1.98 8.05
CA ALA A 23 5.24 -1.08 8.71
C ALA A 23 5.99 -1.83 9.80
N ALA A 24 7.30 -1.72 9.80
CA ALA A 24 8.17 -2.36 10.78
C ALA A 24 9.12 -1.36 11.45
N LEU A 25 9.33 -1.55 12.75
CA LEU A 25 10.34 -0.88 13.55
C LEU A 25 11.44 -1.91 13.85
N GLY A 26 12.55 -1.84 13.13
CA GLY A 26 13.51 -2.94 13.16
C GLY A 26 12.85 -4.26 12.75
N ASP A 27 12.88 -5.27 13.60
CA ASP A 27 12.28 -6.58 13.37
C ASP A 27 10.81 -6.69 13.86
N GLU A 28 10.30 -5.66 14.52
CA GLU A 28 8.93 -5.63 15.05
C GLU A 28 7.94 -5.09 14.01
N ILE A 29 6.87 -5.85 13.77
CA ILE A 29 5.76 -5.40 12.93
C ILE A 29 4.85 -4.51 13.77
N ILE A 30 4.71 -3.25 13.36
CA ILE A 30 3.84 -2.28 14.02
C ILE A 30 2.42 -2.33 13.45
N ALA A 31 2.31 -2.38 12.13
CA ALA A 31 1.03 -2.46 11.44
C ALA A 31 1.16 -3.24 10.14
N ARG A 32 0.05 -3.85 9.73
CA ARG A 32 -0.11 -4.48 8.43
C ARG A 32 -1.50 -4.20 7.89
N GLY A 33 -1.63 -4.12 6.60
CA GLY A 33 -2.90 -3.82 5.97
C GLY A 33 -2.87 -4.05 4.47
N ARG A 34 -4.03 -3.91 3.89
CA ARG A 34 -4.29 -4.15 2.47
C ARG A 34 -5.18 -3.08 1.89
N ASN A 35 -5.21 -3.00 0.58
CA ASN A 35 -6.15 -2.14 -0.13
C ASN A 35 -7.59 -2.53 0.24
N MET A 36 -8.40 -1.54 0.59
CA MET A 36 -9.78 -1.68 1.01
C MET A 36 -10.69 -0.61 0.37
N ARG A 37 -10.35 -0.13 -0.82
CA ARG A 37 -11.11 0.92 -1.50
C ARG A 37 -12.57 0.51 -1.73
N GLU A 38 -12.77 -0.68 -2.28
CA GLU A 38 -14.10 -1.22 -2.55
C GLU A 38 -14.82 -1.59 -1.24
N ALA A 39 -14.11 -2.22 -0.32
CA ALA A 39 -14.68 -2.67 0.95
C ALA A 39 -15.17 -1.52 1.84
N LEU A 40 -14.53 -0.35 1.78
CA LEU A 40 -14.84 0.82 2.60
C LEU A 40 -15.54 1.95 1.84
N ASP A 41 -15.76 1.83 0.52
CA ASP A 41 -16.20 2.93 -0.34
C ASP A 41 -15.35 4.20 -0.16
N ASP A 42 -14.04 4.02 0.03
CA ASP A 42 -13.08 5.09 0.31
C ASP A 42 -11.98 5.10 -0.76
N PRO A 43 -11.91 6.12 -1.62
CA PRO A 43 -10.89 6.19 -2.67
C PRO A 43 -9.47 6.33 -2.13
N THR A 44 -9.32 6.68 -0.86
CA THR A 44 -8.01 6.84 -0.20
C THR A 44 -7.57 5.62 0.61
N ALA A 45 -8.42 4.61 0.74
CA ALA A 45 -8.15 3.41 1.54
C ALA A 45 -7.14 2.46 0.86
N HIS A 46 -5.99 3.01 0.45
CA HIS A 46 -4.84 2.25 0.00
C HIS A 46 -4.14 1.57 1.18
N ALA A 47 -3.52 0.43 0.95
CA ALA A 47 -2.80 -0.33 1.98
C ALA A 47 -1.82 0.55 2.76
N GLU A 48 -1.07 1.39 2.06
CA GLU A 48 -0.07 2.29 2.64
C GLU A 48 -0.69 3.32 3.57
N ILE A 49 -1.80 3.95 3.15
CA ILE A 49 -2.51 4.94 3.98
C ILE A 49 -3.04 4.32 5.26
N LEU A 50 -3.65 3.13 5.16
CA LEU A 50 -4.19 2.42 6.32
C LEU A 50 -3.09 2.03 7.30
N VAL A 51 -1.97 1.53 6.79
CA VAL A 51 -0.81 1.13 7.61
C VAL A 51 -0.13 2.33 8.27
N ILE A 52 0.02 3.46 7.56
CA ILE A 52 0.56 4.70 8.12
C ILE A 52 -0.31 5.19 9.27
N ARG A 53 -1.63 5.24 9.07
CA ARG A 53 -2.59 5.67 10.10
C ARG A 53 -2.56 4.76 11.33
N GLU A 54 -2.61 3.46 11.14
CA GLU A 54 -2.55 2.50 12.23
C GLU A 54 -1.23 2.59 13.00
N SER A 55 -0.11 2.73 12.30
CA SER A 55 1.20 2.90 12.92
C SER A 55 1.26 4.17 13.78
N ALA A 56 0.74 5.28 13.27
CA ALA A 56 0.69 6.55 14.02
C ALA A 56 -0.16 6.41 15.28
N MET A 57 -1.31 5.76 15.21
CA MET A 57 -2.18 5.50 16.37
C MET A 57 -1.49 4.61 17.42
N LYS A 58 -0.90 3.49 16.98
CA LYS A 58 -0.22 2.55 17.90
C LYS A 58 0.99 3.15 18.59
N LEU A 59 1.75 4.00 17.88
CA LEU A 59 2.95 4.63 18.42
C LEU A 59 2.66 5.97 19.13
N GLY A 60 1.41 6.46 19.07
CA GLY A 60 1.01 7.73 19.70
C GLY A 60 1.71 8.95 19.10
N ARG A 61 2.15 8.89 17.86
CA ARG A 61 2.89 9.97 17.18
C ARG A 61 2.69 9.91 15.68
N TRP A 62 2.65 11.06 15.02
CA TRP A 62 2.53 11.13 13.56
C TRP A 62 3.87 11.07 12.81
N ARG A 63 4.98 11.45 13.46
CA ARG A 63 6.32 11.31 12.89
C ARG A 63 6.81 9.88 13.04
N LEU A 64 6.91 9.17 11.93
CA LEU A 64 7.27 7.75 11.87
C LEU A 64 8.71 7.57 11.36
N HIS A 65 9.63 8.38 11.89
CA HIS A 65 11.01 8.55 11.44
C HIS A 65 11.93 7.34 11.67
N ASP A 66 11.44 6.28 12.26
CA ASP A 66 12.16 5.04 12.56
C ASP A 66 11.52 3.79 11.91
N LEU A 67 10.45 3.98 11.13
CA LEU A 67 9.78 2.88 10.44
C LEU A 67 10.36 2.61 9.06
N THR A 68 10.31 1.35 8.66
CA THR A 68 10.41 0.93 7.25
C THR A 68 9.01 0.49 6.78
N LEU A 69 8.58 1.01 5.66
CA LEU A 69 7.31 0.61 5.02
C LEU A 69 7.60 -0.35 3.88
N TYR A 70 6.97 -1.53 3.93
CA TYR A 70 7.01 -2.55 2.88
C TYR A 70 5.69 -2.54 2.13
N VAL A 71 5.73 -2.52 0.80
CA VAL A 71 4.53 -2.53 -0.05
C VAL A 71 4.75 -3.47 -1.23
N THR A 72 3.74 -4.21 -1.63
CA THR A 72 3.85 -5.16 -2.75
C THR A 72 4.01 -4.47 -4.11
N ILE A 73 3.46 -3.26 -4.27
CA ILE A 73 3.62 -2.43 -5.47
C ILE A 73 4.15 -1.05 -5.10
N GLU A 74 4.84 -0.42 -6.04
CA GLU A 74 5.29 0.98 -5.90
C GLU A 74 4.14 1.90 -5.48
N PRO A 75 4.29 2.69 -4.41
CA PRO A 75 3.28 3.63 -3.96
C PRO A 75 2.93 4.67 -5.04
N CYS A 76 1.64 4.97 -5.18
CA CYS A 76 1.17 6.05 -6.04
C CYS A 76 1.54 7.44 -5.48
N ALA A 77 1.26 8.50 -6.23
CA ALA A 77 1.58 9.88 -5.81
C ALA A 77 0.94 10.27 -4.46
N MET A 78 -0.31 9.85 -4.20
CA MET A 78 -0.99 10.08 -2.92
C MET A 78 -0.26 9.41 -1.76
N CYS A 79 0.06 8.13 -1.90
CA CYS A 79 0.75 7.36 -0.86
C CYS A 79 2.20 7.82 -0.67
N ALA A 80 2.90 8.13 -1.75
CA ALA A 80 4.24 8.71 -1.72
C ALA A 80 4.25 10.04 -0.95
N GLY A 81 3.28 10.90 -1.18
CA GLY A 81 3.08 12.13 -0.40
C GLY A 81 2.84 11.86 1.07
N ALA A 82 2.00 10.88 1.41
CA ALA A 82 1.74 10.49 2.79
C ALA A 82 3.00 9.93 3.49
N ILE A 83 3.81 9.15 2.80
CA ILE A 83 5.10 8.63 3.30
C ILE A 83 6.04 9.80 3.67
N VAL A 84 6.15 10.80 2.81
CA VAL A 84 6.96 12.01 3.07
C VAL A 84 6.41 12.79 4.27
N LEU A 85 5.10 13.02 4.31
CA LEU A 85 4.45 13.73 5.42
C LEU A 85 4.63 13.02 6.76
N ALA A 86 4.54 11.70 6.78
CA ALA A 86 4.76 10.86 7.95
C ALA A 86 6.24 10.77 8.37
N ARG A 87 7.18 11.29 7.57
CA ARG A 87 8.63 11.22 7.84
C ARG A 87 9.19 9.80 7.87
N ILE A 88 8.61 8.88 7.13
CA ILE A 88 9.12 7.52 7.01
C ILE A 88 10.45 7.56 6.25
N PRO A 89 11.56 7.02 6.80
CA PRO A 89 12.88 7.15 6.20
C PRO A 89 13.15 6.17 5.06
N ARG A 90 12.43 5.03 5.01
CA ARG A 90 12.66 3.97 4.02
C ARG A 90 11.38 3.35 3.53
N ILE A 91 11.28 3.19 2.20
CA ILE A 91 10.26 2.42 1.50
C ILE A 91 10.91 1.22 0.79
N VAL A 92 10.33 0.05 0.98
CA VAL A 92 10.70 -1.18 0.28
C VAL A 92 9.49 -1.67 -0.51
N PHE A 93 9.59 -1.75 -1.83
CA PHE A 93 8.48 -2.28 -2.62
C PHE A 93 8.91 -3.38 -3.58
N GLY A 94 7.94 -4.20 -3.99
CA GLY A 94 8.16 -5.30 -4.90
C GLY A 94 8.15 -4.84 -6.36
N ALA A 95 6.97 -4.75 -6.95
CA ALA A 95 6.80 -4.40 -8.35
C ALA A 95 6.73 -2.88 -8.56
N LYS A 96 7.29 -2.40 -9.67
CA LYS A 96 7.11 -1.02 -10.14
C LYS A 96 5.70 -0.82 -10.70
N ASP A 97 5.18 0.40 -10.56
CA ASP A 97 3.92 0.80 -11.20
C ASP A 97 4.18 1.82 -12.32
N PRO A 98 4.21 1.38 -13.58
CA PRO A 98 4.47 2.27 -14.71
C PRO A 98 3.32 3.23 -15.03
N LYS A 99 2.15 3.06 -14.39
CA LYS A 99 0.95 3.89 -14.64
C LYS A 99 0.78 4.99 -13.62
N ALA A 100 1.11 4.75 -12.34
CA ALA A 100 0.81 5.66 -11.25
C ALA A 100 1.93 5.78 -10.20
N GLY A 101 3.06 5.12 -10.38
CA GLY A 101 4.14 5.05 -9.41
C GLY A 101 4.70 6.42 -9.04
N GLY A 102 4.73 6.72 -7.74
CA GLY A 102 5.21 7.97 -7.16
C GLY A 102 6.63 7.91 -6.58
N CYS A 103 7.32 6.78 -6.75
CA CYS A 103 8.68 6.53 -6.26
C CYS A 103 9.68 6.31 -7.40
N GLY A 104 9.46 6.95 -8.54
CA GLY A 104 10.39 6.98 -9.68
C GLY A 104 9.81 6.54 -11.00
N SER A 105 8.76 5.73 -11.07
CA SER A 105 8.23 5.23 -12.35
C SER A 105 7.50 6.29 -13.16
N VAL A 106 6.64 7.10 -12.54
CA VAL A 106 5.91 8.22 -13.17
C VAL A 106 6.28 9.55 -12.52
N PHE A 107 6.23 9.59 -11.19
CA PHE A 107 6.61 10.74 -10.37
C PHE A 107 7.73 10.34 -9.41
N GLN A 108 8.53 11.32 -8.98
CA GLN A 108 9.56 11.12 -7.95
C GLN A 108 9.24 11.96 -6.72
N VAL A 109 8.14 11.63 -6.04
CA VAL A 109 7.65 12.39 -4.90
C VAL A 109 8.53 12.20 -3.67
N VAL A 110 8.94 10.97 -3.39
CA VAL A 110 9.66 10.62 -2.13
C VAL A 110 11.10 11.14 -2.08
N GLN A 111 11.65 11.58 -3.22
CA GLN A 111 12.99 12.19 -3.32
C GLN A 111 12.96 13.57 -3.95
N GLU A 112 11.79 14.21 -4.03
CA GLU A 112 11.63 15.55 -4.58
C GLU A 112 12.49 16.56 -3.79
N PRO A 113 13.44 17.27 -4.44
CA PRO A 113 14.34 18.20 -3.75
C PRO A 113 13.66 19.37 -3.03
N ALA A 114 12.50 19.78 -3.51
CA ALA A 114 11.72 20.89 -2.93
C ALA A 114 11.04 20.49 -1.61
N LEU A 115 10.89 19.19 -1.33
CA LEU A 115 10.32 18.71 -0.08
C LEU A 115 11.40 18.60 1.02
N ASN A 116 10.98 18.73 2.26
CA ASN A 116 11.87 18.78 3.41
C ASN A 116 12.22 17.40 4.02
N HIS A 117 11.82 16.32 3.38
CA HIS A 117 12.14 14.95 3.77
C HIS A 117 12.37 14.10 2.53
N ARG A 118 13.37 13.24 2.58
CA ARG A 118 13.69 12.29 1.52
C ARG A 118 13.66 10.88 2.05
N VAL A 119 13.19 9.96 1.22
CA VAL A 119 12.96 8.57 1.56
C VAL A 119 13.96 7.70 0.79
N GLU A 120 14.64 6.80 1.49
CA GLU A 120 15.43 5.76 0.84
C GLU A 120 14.50 4.76 0.14
N ILE A 121 14.79 4.45 -1.11
CA ILE A 121 14.02 3.51 -1.93
C ILE A 121 14.79 2.21 -2.09
N VAL A 122 14.14 1.09 -1.75
CA VAL A 122 14.57 -0.26 -2.11
C VAL A 122 13.46 -0.90 -2.93
N SER A 123 13.73 -1.26 -4.17
CA SER A 123 12.74 -1.84 -5.10
C SER A 123 13.13 -3.24 -5.56
N GLY A 124 12.17 -3.96 -6.11
CA GLY A 124 12.41 -5.27 -6.72
C GLY A 124 12.43 -6.44 -5.72
N ILE A 125 12.04 -6.23 -4.49
CA ILE A 125 12.00 -7.29 -3.48
C ILE A 125 10.78 -8.18 -3.72
N LYS A 126 11.04 -9.45 -4.11
CA LYS A 126 10.01 -10.40 -4.55
C LYS A 126 9.14 -9.86 -5.68
N GLU A 127 9.74 -9.12 -6.58
CA GLU A 127 9.06 -8.41 -7.67
C GLU A 127 8.14 -9.33 -8.46
N GLU A 128 8.62 -10.52 -8.84
CA GLU A 128 7.85 -11.48 -9.64
C GLU A 128 6.60 -11.96 -8.90
N SER A 129 6.70 -12.30 -7.63
CA SER A 129 5.57 -12.70 -6.80
C SER A 129 4.54 -11.57 -6.66
N CYS A 130 5.01 -10.35 -6.44
CA CYS A 130 4.15 -9.16 -6.34
C CYS A 130 3.43 -8.88 -7.66
N ARG A 131 4.13 -8.98 -8.79
CA ARG A 131 3.54 -8.80 -10.14
C ARG A 131 2.50 -9.86 -10.44
N ARG A 132 2.80 -11.12 -10.13
CA ARG A 132 1.90 -12.25 -10.40
C ARG A 132 0.55 -12.11 -9.70
N VAL A 133 0.52 -11.75 -8.44
CA VAL A 133 -0.74 -11.55 -7.69
C VAL A 133 -1.64 -10.51 -8.36
N LEU A 134 -1.05 -9.40 -8.84
CA LEU A 134 -1.78 -8.38 -9.59
C LEU A 134 -2.30 -8.90 -10.94
N GLN A 135 -1.47 -9.59 -11.70
CA GLN A 135 -1.82 -10.14 -13.01
C GLN A 135 -2.97 -11.13 -12.91
N GLU A 136 -2.87 -12.11 -12.01
CA GLU A 136 -3.91 -13.11 -11.76
C GLU A 136 -5.25 -12.47 -11.37
N PHE A 137 -5.22 -11.45 -10.51
CA PHE A 137 -6.43 -10.72 -10.12
C PHE A 137 -7.11 -10.07 -11.32
N PHE A 138 -6.37 -9.33 -12.15
CA PHE A 138 -6.95 -8.66 -13.31
C PHE A 138 -7.39 -9.63 -14.40
N GLU A 139 -6.70 -10.76 -14.59
CA GLU A 139 -7.14 -11.83 -15.47
C GLU A 139 -8.45 -12.45 -15.01
N ASN A 140 -8.56 -12.79 -13.73
CA ASN A 140 -9.79 -13.35 -13.14
C ASN A 140 -10.95 -12.36 -13.22
N ARG A 141 -10.68 -11.07 -13.08
CA ARG A 141 -11.69 -10.01 -13.23
C ARG A 141 -12.18 -9.89 -14.67
N ARG A 142 -11.29 -9.94 -15.67
CA ARG A 142 -11.67 -9.96 -17.09
C ARG A 142 -12.48 -11.19 -17.46
N ASN A 143 -12.19 -12.33 -16.86
CA ASN A 143 -12.89 -13.60 -17.09
C ASN A 143 -14.22 -13.72 -16.31
N GLY A 144 -14.64 -12.68 -15.57
CA GLY A 144 -15.88 -12.67 -14.79
C GLY A 144 -15.86 -13.55 -13.53
N GLN A 145 -14.71 -14.04 -13.13
CA GLN A 145 -14.53 -14.88 -11.94
C GLN A 145 -14.52 -14.06 -10.64
N ILE A 146 -14.26 -12.77 -10.74
CA ILE A 146 -14.38 -11.81 -9.64
C ILE A 146 -15.46 -10.82 -10.03
N PRO A 147 -16.51 -10.63 -9.23
CA PRO A 147 -17.53 -9.62 -9.48
C PRO A 147 -16.88 -8.24 -9.68
N PRO A 148 -17.43 -7.37 -10.53
CA PRO A 148 -16.88 -6.02 -10.74
C PRO A 148 -16.85 -5.17 -9.45
N TYR A 149 -17.71 -5.49 -8.49
CA TYR A 149 -17.76 -4.86 -7.16
C TYR A 149 -18.21 -5.87 -6.12
N PRO A 150 -17.64 -5.86 -4.90
CA PRO A 150 -18.24 -6.63 -3.81
C PRO A 150 -19.68 -6.16 -3.60
N PRO A 151 -20.60 -7.06 -3.21
CA PRO A 151 -21.95 -6.64 -2.87
C PRO A 151 -21.86 -5.60 -1.75
N LEU A 152 -22.54 -4.46 -1.94
CA LEU A 152 -22.65 -3.42 -0.94
C LEU A 152 -23.04 -4.07 0.40
N ILE A 153 -22.14 -4.03 1.36
CA ILE A 153 -22.51 -4.32 2.74
C ILE A 153 -23.41 -3.16 3.14
N LYS A 154 -24.74 -3.41 3.11
CA LYS A 154 -25.73 -2.47 3.63
C LYS A 154 -25.59 -2.38 5.15
N GLY A 155 -24.56 -1.69 5.59
CA GLY A 155 -24.30 -1.33 6.96
C GLY A 155 -23.98 0.14 6.98
N GLY A 156 -24.99 0.98 7.06
CA GLY A 156 -24.82 2.41 7.15
C GLY A 156 -23.95 2.76 8.35
N PHE A 157 -22.97 3.61 8.14
CA PHE A 157 -22.35 4.36 9.21
C PHE A 157 -23.48 5.14 9.90
N LYS A 158 -23.85 4.73 11.10
CA LYS A 158 -24.59 5.61 12.00
C LYS A 158 -23.61 6.64 12.52
N HIS A 159 -23.86 7.87 12.16
CA HIS A 159 -23.18 9.04 12.71
C HIS A 159 -23.23 9.08 14.24
#